data_0f55b85ad9bf5072daed2c8d4430951b
#
_entry.id   0f55b85ad9bf5072daed2c8d4430951b
#
_cell.length_a   1.000
_cell.length_b   1.000
_cell.length_c   1.000
_cell.angle_alpha   90.00
_cell.angle_beta   90.00
_cell.angle_gamma   90.00
#
_symmetry.space_group_name_H-M   'P 1'
#
loop_
_entity.id
_entity.type
_entity.pdbx_description
1 polymer ?
#
loop_
_entity_poly.entity_id
_entity_poly.type
_entity_poly.pdbx_seq_one_letter_code
_entity_poly.pdbx_strand_id
1 'polypeptide(L)'
;MFDWITKRKASPVDSGLGTEMPMVSTGQGGFFAGTHVASNLGWRVVEALSVGDKVLTFDHGMQEITELHRVTVQMANDNFVDPQCPMFVPKDALHNRVPMWVMPDQGILVESDLAEDAQGDPFVVVPACALEGYRGIHRAPAGQQFDVVIPRFAQDEVIYLEAGLLGFSATPTSILETAGPREGLYRVLQQDTARDLIENMIADESFWAADVPAGLGRQGEAQFVSVR
;
A
#
# COMPACT_ATOMS: atom_id res chain seq x y z
N MET A 1 24.59 -49.78 40.30
CA MET A 1 25.64 -48.78 40.15
C MET A 1 25.99 -48.75 38.66
N PHE A 2 25.10 -48.19 37.84
CA PHE A 2 25.29 -48.10 36.38
C PHE A 2 24.89 -46.72 35.90
N ASP A 3 25.93 -46.01 35.45
CA ASP A 3 25.89 -44.71 34.80
C ASP A 3 25.42 -44.89 33.35
N TRP A 4 24.30 -44.27 32.96
CA TRP A 4 23.88 -44.13 31.57
C TRP A 4 23.66 -42.67 31.24
N ILE A 5 24.78 -41.97 31.01
CA ILE A 5 24.75 -40.65 30.35
C ILE A 5 24.89 -40.92 28.86
N THR A 6 23.76 -41.01 28.17
CA THR A 6 23.75 -41.00 26.72
C THR A 6 23.85 -39.54 26.24
N LYS A 7 25.05 -39.17 25.79
CA LYS A 7 25.26 -37.96 24.99
C LYS A 7 24.38 -37.99 23.72
N ARG A 8 23.32 -37.25 23.72
CA ARG A 8 22.63 -36.89 22.45
C ARG A 8 23.52 -35.89 21.74
N LYS A 9 24.08 -36.31 20.61
CA LYS A 9 24.74 -35.48 19.61
C LYS A 9 23.68 -34.56 19.02
N ALA A 10 23.76 -33.26 19.28
CA ALA A 10 22.98 -32.27 18.61
C ALA A 10 23.48 -32.22 17.17
N SER A 11 22.60 -32.52 16.21
CA SER A 11 22.82 -32.19 14.81
C SER A 11 22.80 -30.69 14.64
N PRO A 12 23.66 -30.09 13.81
CA PRO A 12 23.57 -28.68 13.51
C PRO A 12 22.27 -28.45 12.76
N VAL A 13 21.39 -27.67 13.34
CA VAL A 13 20.25 -27.04 12.63
C VAL A 13 20.88 -26.06 11.66
N ASP A 14 20.77 -26.37 10.39
CA ASP A 14 21.09 -25.47 9.30
C ASP A 14 20.10 -24.29 9.39
N SER A 15 20.51 -23.26 10.11
CA SER A 15 19.83 -21.98 10.14
C SER A 15 20.16 -21.28 8.83
N GLY A 16 19.37 -21.57 7.80
CA GLY A 16 19.27 -20.73 6.63
C GLY A 16 18.81 -19.34 7.09
N LEU A 17 19.76 -18.52 7.48
CA LEU A 17 19.59 -17.08 7.66
C LEU A 17 19.34 -16.48 6.28
N GLY A 18 18.09 -16.55 5.83
CA GLY A 18 17.56 -15.54 4.93
C GLY A 18 17.66 -14.23 5.71
N THR A 19 18.61 -13.40 5.34
CA THR A 19 18.75 -12.05 5.86
C THR A 19 17.58 -11.24 5.32
N GLU A 20 16.39 -11.41 5.92
CA GLU A 20 15.33 -10.44 5.75
C GLU A 20 15.84 -9.14 6.38
N MET A 21 16.31 -8.24 5.51
CA MET A 21 16.65 -6.89 5.93
C MET A 21 15.38 -6.26 6.51
N PRO A 22 15.43 -5.74 7.74
CA PRO A 22 14.23 -5.14 8.33
C PRO A 22 13.80 -3.97 7.45
N MET A 23 12.61 -4.10 6.84
CA MET A 23 11.96 -3.00 6.16
C MET A 23 11.69 -1.91 7.21
N VAL A 24 12.08 -0.66 6.97
CA VAL A 24 11.60 0.48 7.78
C VAL A 24 10.14 0.63 7.50
N SER A 25 9.39 -0.10 8.27
CA SER A 25 7.97 0.06 8.36
C SER A 25 7.72 1.12 9.44
N THR A 26 6.90 2.11 9.15
CA THR A 26 6.28 2.90 10.22
C THR A 26 5.41 1.97 11.07
N GLY A 27 5.24 0.72 10.62
CA GLY A 27 4.37 -0.30 11.21
C GLY A 27 2.88 0.02 11.01
N GLN A 28 2.57 1.09 10.35
CA GLN A 28 1.24 1.65 10.32
C GLN A 28 0.86 2.32 8.99
N GLY A 29 1.72 2.28 8.00
CA GLY A 29 1.57 3.05 6.76
C GLY A 29 1.71 4.55 7.01
N GLY A 30 1.20 5.35 6.09
CA GLY A 30 1.17 6.80 6.18
C GLY A 30 1.44 7.48 4.85
N PHE A 31 1.11 8.75 4.77
CA PHE A 31 1.16 9.52 3.54
C PHE A 31 2.23 10.61 3.63
N PHE A 32 3.00 10.76 2.59
CA PHE A 32 4.02 11.80 2.51
C PHE A 32 3.39 13.19 2.61
N ALA A 33 4.06 14.12 3.29
CA ALA A 33 3.70 15.52 3.27
C ALA A 33 3.64 16.03 1.82
N GLY A 34 2.64 16.84 1.50
CA GLY A 34 2.32 17.26 0.14
C GLY A 34 1.28 16.37 -0.57
N THR A 35 1.00 15.17 -0.08
CA THR A 35 -0.07 14.32 -0.63
C THR A 35 -1.44 14.94 -0.36
N HIS A 36 -2.26 15.09 -1.40
CA HIS A 36 -3.61 15.60 -1.25
C HIS A 36 -4.61 14.50 -0.92
N VAL A 37 -5.48 14.78 0.03
CA VAL A 37 -6.60 13.93 0.43
C VAL A 37 -7.93 14.64 0.18
N ALA A 38 -8.96 13.88 -0.16
CA ALA A 38 -10.31 14.42 -0.31
C ALA A 38 -10.91 14.69 1.07
N SER A 39 -11.18 15.94 1.40
CA SER A 39 -11.79 16.34 2.67
C SER A 39 -13.12 17.05 2.46
N ASN A 40 -13.86 17.29 3.53
CA ASN A 40 -15.09 18.08 3.50
C ASN A 40 -14.86 19.55 3.07
N LEU A 41 -13.61 20.01 3.01
CA LEU A 41 -13.21 21.34 2.53
C LEU A 41 -12.52 21.27 1.15
N GLY A 42 -12.70 20.16 0.42
CA GLY A 42 -12.03 19.89 -0.85
C GLY A 42 -10.69 19.16 -0.67
N TRP A 43 -9.88 19.19 -1.73
CA TRP A 43 -8.56 18.57 -1.72
C TRP A 43 -7.59 19.38 -0.83
N ARG A 44 -7.03 18.73 0.19
CA ARG A 44 -6.09 19.35 1.14
C ARG A 44 -4.85 18.47 1.27
N VAL A 45 -3.70 19.12 1.43
CA VAL A 45 -2.47 18.41 1.76
C VAL A 45 -2.59 17.75 3.14
N VAL A 46 -2.10 16.54 3.25
CA VAL A 46 -2.32 15.68 4.44
C VAL A 46 -1.75 16.31 5.73
N GLU A 47 -0.66 17.05 5.63
CA GLU A 47 -0.07 17.76 6.79
C GLU A 47 -0.91 18.94 7.29
N ALA A 48 -1.85 19.43 6.49
CA ALA A 48 -2.78 20.49 6.90
C ALA A 48 -4.03 19.97 7.61
N LEU A 49 -4.17 18.65 7.74
CA LEU A 49 -5.27 18.02 8.47
C LEU A 49 -5.07 18.10 9.98
N SER A 50 -6.17 18.03 10.69
CA SER A 50 -6.24 18.01 12.15
C SER A 50 -7.23 16.94 12.62
N VAL A 51 -7.11 16.52 13.89
CA VAL A 51 -8.14 15.70 14.53
C VAL A 51 -9.47 16.46 14.51
N GLY A 52 -10.54 15.77 14.15
CA GLY A 52 -11.87 16.33 13.93
C GLY A 52 -12.16 16.74 12.48
N ASP A 53 -11.15 16.86 11.61
CA ASP A 53 -11.37 17.06 10.17
C ASP A 53 -12.01 15.80 9.57
N LYS A 54 -12.85 15.99 8.54
CA LYS A 54 -13.50 14.87 7.83
C LYS A 54 -12.85 14.62 6.50
N VAL A 55 -12.55 13.35 6.24
CA VAL A 55 -11.95 12.85 5.00
C VAL A 55 -12.91 11.91 4.31
N LEU A 56 -12.97 12.00 2.98
CA LEU A 56 -13.78 11.10 2.17
C LEU A 56 -13.14 9.72 2.12
N THR A 57 -13.90 8.71 2.52
CA THR A 57 -13.50 7.31 2.49
C THR A 57 -14.26 6.56 1.39
N PHE A 58 -13.74 5.40 1.01
CA PHE A 58 -14.27 4.60 -0.10
C PHE A 58 -15.66 4.05 0.23
N ASP A 59 -15.85 3.46 1.42
CA ASP A 59 -17.09 2.76 1.77
C ASP A 59 -18.03 3.57 2.65
N HIS A 60 -17.51 4.46 3.52
CA HIS A 60 -18.31 5.09 4.58
C HIS A 60 -18.51 6.59 4.39
N GLY A 61 -18.15 7.14 3.22
CA GLY A 61 -18.28 8.57 2.95
C GLY A 61 -17.35 9.41 3.82
N MET A 62 -17.84 10.52 4.39
CA MET A 62 -17.02 11.43 5.20
C MET A 62 -16.81 10.90 6.61
N GLN A 63 -15.57 10.48 6.93
CA GLN A 63 -15.18 9.99 8.24
C GLN A 63 -14.29 11.00 8.97
N GLU A 64 -14.48 11.12 10.28
CA GLU A 64 -13.73 12.02 11.13
C GLU A 64 -12.38 11.41 11.52
N ILE A 65 -11.31 12.20 11.43
CA ILE A 65 -9.99 11.83 11.94
C ILE A 65 -10.04 11.83 13.47
N THR A 66 -9.83 10.66 14.08
CA THR A 66 -9.80 10.48 15.54
C THR A 66 -8.42 10.72 16.12
N GLU A 67 -7.37 10.36 15.37
CA GLU A 67 -5.97 10.58 15.73
C GLU A 67 -5.15 10.98 14.51
N LEU A 68 -4.09 11.74 14.70
CA LEU A 68 -3.19 12.18 13.64
C LEU A 68 -1.75 12.14 14.13
N HIS A 69 -0.97 11.20 13.59
CA HIS A 69 0.44 11.09 13.90
C HIS A 69 1.27 11.74 12.81
N ARG A 70 2.38 12.38 13.18
CA ARG A 70 3.37 12.93 12.27
C ARG A 70 4.73 12.36 12.61
N VAL A 71 5.40 11.80 11.63
CA VAL A 71 6.70 11.15 11.78
C VAL A 71 7.66 11.72 10.74
N THR A 72 8.82 12.16 11.18
CA THR A 72 9.93 12.49 10.28
C THR A 72 10.77 11.24 10.08
N VAL A 73 10.84 10.76 8.86
CA VAL A 73 11.66 9.61 8.46
C VAL A 73 13.00 10.10 7.96
N GLN A 74 14.06 9.48 8.44
CA GLN A 74 15.44 9.74 7.96
C GLN A 74 15.97 8.47 7.28
N MET A 75 16.40 8.61 6.03
CA MET A 75 17.03 7.52 5.28
C MET A 75 18.53 7.47 5.62
N ALA A 76 19.02 6.29 5.97
CA ALA A 76 20.42 6.11 6.37
C ALA A 76 21.41 6.30 5.21
N ASN A 77 20.99 6.04 3.97
CA ASN A 77 21.79 6.14 2.76
C ASN A 77 20.92 6.45 1.53
N ASP A 78 21.51 7.12 0.53
CA ASP A 78 20.89 7.36 -0.79
C ASP A 78 20.92 6.10 -1.71
N ASN A 79 21.03 4.89 -1.15
CA ASN A 79 21.11 3.66 -1.93
C ASN A 79 19.75 3.25 -2.48
N PHE A 80 19.63 3.24 -3.80
CA PHE A 80 18.43 2.84 -4.56
C PHE A 80 17.98 1.37 -4.35
N VAL A 81 18.76 0.57 -3.63
CA VAL A 81 18.52 -0.87 -3.43
C VAL A 81 18.06 -1.18 -2.00
N ASP A 82 17.89 -0.17 -1.16
CA ASP A 82 17.42 -0.35 0.22
C ASP A 82 15.94 -0.78 0.19
N PRO A 83 15.57 -1.92 0.81
CA PRO A 83 14.18 -2.34 0.97
C PRO A 83 13.29 -1.29 1.65
N GLN A 84 13.91 -0.38 2.36
CA GLN A 84 13.28 0.75 3.06
C GLN A 84 12.99 1.94 2.14
N CYS A 85 13.54 1.94 0.92
CA CYS A 85 13.38 3.03 0.00
C CYS A 85 11.88 3.19 -0.37
N PRO A 86 11.34 4.41 -0.31
CA PRO A 86 9.98 4.68 -0.71
C PRO A 86 9.68 4.21 -2.13
N MET A 87 8.40 3.94 -2.39
CA MET A 87 7.91 3.60 -3.71
C MET A 87 7.52 4.88 -4.45
N PHE A 88 8.06 5.07 -5.63
CA PHE A 88 7.62 6.11 -6.55
C PHE A 88 6.49 5.57 -7.42
N VAL A 89 5.35 6.25 -7.38
CA VAL A 89 4.16 5.93 -8.16
C VAL A 89 4.05 6.97 -9.28
N PRO A 90 4.32 6.59 -10.55
CA PRO A 90 4.16 7.49 -11.68
C PRO A 90 2.74 8.00 -11.80
N LYS A 91 2.57 9.14 -12.47
CA LYS A 91 1.25 9.64 -12.83
C LYS A 91 0.43 8.57 -13.57
N ASP A 92 -0.85 8.47 -13.23
CA ASP A 92 -1.85 7.55 -13.81
C ASP A 92 -1.58 6.05 -13.54
N ALA A 93 -0.53 5.67 -12.79
CA ALA A 93 -0.25 4.27 -12.49
C ALA A 93 -1.35 3.62 -11.63
N LEU A 94 -1.87 4.35 -10.65
CA LEU A 94 -2.95 3.92 -9.74
C LEU A 94 -4.08 4.97 -9.71
N HIS A 95 -4.44 5.52 -10.88
CA HIS A 95 -5.43 6.60 -11.05
C HIS A 95 -5.06 7.93 -10.37
N ASN A 96 -3.82 8.07 -9.90
CA ASN A 96 -3.27 9.29 -9.33
C ASN A 96 -3.01 10.35 -10.41
N ARG A 97 -3.44 11.60 -10.20
CA ARG A 97 -3.27 12.70 -11.18
C ARG A 97 -1.84 13.21 -11.29
N VAL A 98 -1.07 13.08 -10.24
CA VAL A 98 0.33 13.50 -10.18
C VAL A 98 1.20 12.36 -9.68
N PRO A 99 2.48 12.30 -10.06
CA PRO A 99 3.38 11.33 -9.47
C PRO A 99 3.50 11.58 -7.96
N MET A 100 3.65 10.51 -7.19
CA MET A 100 3.72 10.61 -5.74
C MET A 100 4.65 9.55 -5.13
N TRP A 101 4.98 9.76 -3.88
CA TRP A 101 5.73 8.82 -3.06
C TRP A 101 4.80 8.14 -2.06
N VAL A 102 5.04 6.86 -1.83
CA VAL A 102 4.35 6.10 -0.78
C VAL A 102 5.34 5.27 0.02
N MET A 103 5.05 5.02 1.28
CA MET A 103 5.85 4.12 2.11
C MET A 103 5.72 2.68 1.58
N PRO A 104 6.77 1.85 1.67
CA PRO A 104 6.72 0.46 1.20
C PRO A 104 5.63 -0.37 1.87
N ASP A 105 5.33 -0.09 3.13
CA ASP A 105 4.31 -0.75 3.95
C ASP A 105 2.93 -0.10 3.87
N GLN A 106 2.78 0.99 3.10
CA GLN A 106 1.49 1.63 2.91
C GLN A 106 0.54 0.68 2.18
N GLY A 107 -0.61 0.37 2.79
CA GLY A 107 -1.68 -0.38 2.16
C GLY A 107 -2.33 0.42 1.03
N ILE A 108 -2.43 -0.19 -0.13
CA ILE A 108 -3.11 0.38 -1.31
C ILE A 108 -4.26 -0.55 -1.68
N LEU A 109 -5.47 -0.02 -1.80
CA LEU A 109 -6.61 -0.79 -2.31
C LEU A 109 -6.46 -0.91 -3.83
N VAL A 110 -6.49 -2.14 -4.32
CA VAL A 110 -6.49 -2.46 -5.75
C VAL A 110 -7.74 -3.26 -6.10
N GLU A 111 -8.20 -3.07 -7.33
CA GLU A 111 -9.31 -3.81 -7.93
C GLU A 111 -8.74 -4.78 -8.96
N SER A 112 -9.12 -6.07 -8.86
CA SER A 112 -8.70 -7.08 -9.83
C SER A 112 -9.65 -8.28 -9.79
N ASP A 113 -10.10 -8.72 -10.94
CA ASP A 113 -10.89 -9.95 -11.09
C ASP A 113 -10.11 -11.19 -10.57
N LEU A 114 -8.76 -11.13 -10.63
CA LEU A 114 -7.88 -12.18 -10.08
C LEU A 114 -7.89 -12.21 -8.54
N ALA A 115 -8.36 -11.15 -7.91
CA ALA A 115 -8.48 -11.04 -6.46
C ALA A 115 -9.91 -11.33 -5.97
N GLU A 116 -10.86 -11.59 -6.85
CA GLU A 116 -12.26 -11.83 -6.50
C GLU A 116 -12.39 -12.91 -5.42
N ASP A 117 -13.15 -12.62 -4.39
CA ASP A 117 -13.43 -13.56 -3.30
C ASP A 117 -14.69 -14.39 -3.56
N ALA A 118 -15.05 -15.25 -2.60
CA ALA A 118 -16.23 -16.12 -2.71
C ALA A 118 -17.57 -15.35 -2.75
N GLN A 119 -17.57 -14.07 -2.40
CA GLN A 119 -18.70 -13.15 -2.44
C GLN A 119 -18.75 -12.32 -3.72
N GLY A 120 -17.70 -12.39 -4.56
CA GLY A 120 -17.57 -11.62 -5.79
C GLY A 120 -16.97 -10.23 -5.56
N ASP A 121 -16.26 -10.02 -4.44
CA ASP A 121 -15.57 -8.76 -4.16
C ASP A 121 -14.18 -8.77 -4.79
N PRO A 122 -13.91 -7.88 -5.79
CA PRO A 122 -12.62 -7.80 -6.47
C PRO A 122 -11.60 -6.92 -5.74
N PHE A 123 -11.99 -6.31 -4.62
CA PHE A 123 -11.12 -5.36 -3.91
C PHE A 123 -10.23 -6.03 -2.88
N VAL A 124 -8.96 -5.62 -2.85
CA VAL A 124 -7.97 -6.13 -1.91
C VAL A 124 -6.94 -5.07 -1.56
N VAL A 125 -6.50 -5.04 -0.31
CA VAL A 125 -5.41 -4.16 0.12
C VAL A 125 -4.08 -4.89 -0.02
N VAL A 126 -3.15 -4.29 -0.76
CA VAL A 126 -1.78 -4.79 -0.92
C VAL A 126 -0.79 -3.77 -0.36
N PRO A 127 0.35 -4.19 0.23
CA PRO A 127 1.41 -3.27 0.59
C PRO A 127 2.04 -2.69 -0.67
N ALA A 128 2.38 -1.40 -0.67
CA ALA A 128 2.91 -0.69 -1.84
C ALA A 128 4.17 -1.34 -2.41
N CYS A 129 5.00 -1.98 -1.59
CA CYS A 129 6.19 -2.71 -2.06
C CYS A 129 5.86 -3.91 -2.97
N ALA A 130 4.65 -4.48 -2.87
CA ALA A 130 4.22 -5.55 -3.77
C ALA A 130 3.93 -5.04 -5.18
N LEU A 131 3.64 -3.74 -5.34
CA LEU A 131 3.35 -3.11 -6.63
C LEU A 131 4.60 -2.81 -7.47
N GLU A 132 5.79 -3.15 -6.99
CA GLU A 132 7.04 -2.90 -7.73
C GLU A 132 7.04 -3.58 -9.10
N GLY A 133 7.26 -2.80 -10.16
CA GLY A 133 7.18 -3.23 -11.56
C GLY A 133 5.82 -3.00 -12.22
N TYR A 134 4.74 -2.88 -11.45
CA TYR A 134 3.41 -2.63 -11.99
C TYR A 134 3.29 -1.18 -12.49
N ARG A 135 2.93 -0.98 -13.75
CA ARG A 135 2.75 0.33 -14.40
C ARG A 135 3.88 1.33 -14.12
N GLY A 136 5.11 0.83 -14.01
CA GLY A 136 6.29 1.66 -13.78
C GLY A 136 6.51 2.10 -12.33
N ILE A 137 5.78 1.55 -11.38
CA ILE A 137 6.03 1.75 -9.94
C ILE A 137 7.38 1.13 -9.59
N HIS A 138 8.22 1.87 -8.89
CA HIS A 138 9.56 1.42 -8.54
C HIS A 138 10.06 2.08 -7.26
N ARG A 139 11.08 1.48 -6.66
CA ARG A 139 11.77 2.08 -5.52
C ARG A 139 12.60 3.25 -5.98
N ALA A 140 12.49 4.37 -5.28
CA ALA A 140 13.32 5.53 -5.56
C ALA A 140 13.48 6.38 -4.29
N PRO A 141 14.60 7.08 -4.12
CA PRO A 141 14.80 7.94 -2.96
C PRO A 141 13.88 9.15 -3.02
N ALA A 142 13.16 9.43 -1.94
CA ALA A 142 12.35 10.63 -1.77
C ALA A 142 13.15 11.78 -1.12
N GLY A 143 14.45 11.60 -0.95
CA GLY A 143 15.34 12.49 -0.21
C GLY A 143 15.88 11.83 1.06
N GLN A 144 16.79 12.49 1.75
CA GLN A 144 17.39 11.97 2.98
C GLN A 144 16.45 12.09 4.19
N GLN A 145 15.51 13.03 4.13
CA GLN A 145 14.51 13.25 5.18
C GLN A 145 13.19 13.65 4.54
N PHE A 146 12.10 13.09 5.06
CA PHE A 146 10.74 13.44 4.66
C PHE A 146 9.76 13.23 5.81
N ASP A 147 8.64 13.93 5.76
CA ASP A 147 7.59 13.82 6.76
C ASP A 147 6.45 12.93 6.25
N VAL A 148 5.96 12.09 7.15
CA VAL A 148 4.84 11.18 6.92
C VAL A 148 3.74 11.52 7.92
N VAL A 149 2.51 11.61 7.44
CA VAL A 149 1.32 11.85 8.24
C VAL A 149 0.43 10.62 8.20
N ILE A 150 -0.01 10.18 9.37
CA ILE A 150 -0.79 8.97 9.56
C ILE A 150 -2.12 9.36 10.19
N PRO A 151 -3.18 9.61 9.40
CA PRO A 151 -4.52 9.82 9.91
C PRO A 151 -5.09 8.48 10.41
N ARG A 152 -5.84 8.53 11.51
CA ARG A 152 -6.56 7.39 12.08
C ARG A 152 -8.03 7.71 12.19
N PHE A 153 -8.85 6.70 12.05
CA PHE A 153 -10.31 6.76 12.11
C PHE A 153 -10.83 5.83 13.21
N ALA A 154 -12.12 5.85 13.46
CA ALA A 154 -12.76 4.97 14.45
C ALA A 154 -12.68 3.48 14.04
N GLN A 155 -12.52 3.21 12.77
CA GLN A 155 -12.38 1.88 12.17
C GLN A 155 -11.38 1.92 11.00
N ASP A 156 -11.08 0.76 10.40
CA ASP A 156 -10.26 0.68 9.20
C ASP A 156 -10.95 1.41 8.04
N GLU A 157 -10.23 2.29 7.37
CA GLU A 157 -10.76 3.10 6.28
C GLU A 157 -9.80 3.11 5.07
N VAL A 158 -10.37 3.24 3.89
CA VAL A 158 -9.64 3.54 2.67
C VAL A 158 -9.98 4.95 2.22
N ILE A 159 -8.99 5.80 2.04
CA ILE A 159 -9.17 7.21 1.71
C ILE A 159 -8.70 7.54 0.30
N TYR A 160 -9.32 8.55 -0.32
CA TYR A 160 -8.96 9.04 -1.65
C TYR A 160 -7.76 9.97 -1.60
N LEU A 161 -6.70 9.61 -2.33
CA LEU A 161 -5.45 10.35 -2.48
C LEU A 161 -5.26 10.79 -3.93
N GLU A 162 -4.74 11.99 -4.14
CA GLU A 162 -4.35 12.54 -5.46
C GLU A 162 -5.38 12.25 -6.56
N ALA A 163 -6.65 12.36 -6.21
CA ALA A 163 -7.83 12.24 -7.05
C ALA A 163 -8.24 10.82 -7.49
N GLY A 164 -7.51 9.77 -7.13
CA GLY A 164 -7.94 8.41 -7.51
C GLY A 164 -7.21 7.27 -6.86
N LEU A 165 -6.01 7.49 -6.31
CA LEU A 165 -5.33 6.45 -5.54
C LEU A 165 -6.07 6.22 -4.21
N LEU A 166 -6.23 4.97 -3.83
CA LEU A 166 -6.96 4.54 -2.64
C LEU A 166 -5.98 4.00 -1.59
N GLY A 167 -5.74 4.80 -0.55
CA GLY A 167 -4.80 4.50 0.54
C GLY A 167 -5.50 3.97 1.78
N PHE A 168 -5.05 2.82 2.28
CA PHE A 168 -5.59 2.18 3.48
C PHE A 168 -5.02 2.80 4.75
N SER A 169 -5.88 3.08 5.70
CA SER A 169 -5.56 3.52 7.05
C SER A 169 -6.12 2.53 8.06
N ALA A 170 -5.24 1.72 8.64
CA ALA A 170 -5.62 0.73 9.64
C ALA A 170 -5.89 1.38 11.00
N THR A 171 -6.87 0.87 11.73
CA THR A 171 -7.09 1.21 13.14
C THR A 171 -5.98 0.62 14.02
N PRO A 172 -5.46 1.34 15.02
CA PRO A 172 -4.47 0.79 15.94
C PRO A 172 -5.01 -0.48 16.61
N THR A 173 -4.22 -1.56 16.56
CA THR A 173 -4.55 -2.77 17.31
C THR A 173 -4.29 -2.52 18.79
N SER A 174 -5.30 -2.71 19.65
CA SER A 174 -5.08 -2.78 21.09
C SER A 174 -4.18 -3.99 21.38
N ILE A 175 -3.13 -3.79 22.18
CA ILE A 175 -2.21 -4.87 22.63
C ILE A 175 -2.99 -5.96 23.41
N LEU A 176 -4.20 -5.66 23.85
CA LEU A 176 -5.07 -6.57 24.61
C LEU A 176 -6.01 -7.39 23.71
N GLU A 177 -6.11 -7.05 22.42
CA GLU A 177 -6.86 -7.88 21.48
C GLU A 177 -5.97 -9.04 21.06
N THR A 178 -6.31 -10.23 21.55
CA THR A 178 -5.68 -11.50 21.21
C THR A 178 -5.64 -11.68 19.70
N ALA A 179 -4.48 -12.11 19.18
CA ALA A 179 -4.21 -12.33 17.76
C ALA A 179 -5.15 -13.41 17.15
N GLY A 180 -6.39 -13.01 16.87
CA GLY A 180 -7.31 -13.72 15.98
C GLY A 180 -7.29 -13.10 14.59
N PRO A 181 -7.71 -13.82 13.54
CA PRO A 181 -7.92 -13.22 12.24
C PRO A 181 -8.91 -12.06 12.43
N ARG A 182 -8.50 -10.85 12.08
CA ARG A 182 -9.41 -9.70 12.04
C ARG A 182 -10.43 -9.94 10.93
N GLU A 183 -11.68 -10.02 11.27
CA GLU A 183 -12.77 -9.77 10.33
C GLU A 183 -12.81 -8.25 10.09
N GLY A 184 -11.83 -7.73 9.36
CA GLY A 184 -11.83 -6.35 8.88
C GLY A 184 -12.72 -6.23 7.65
N LEU A 185 -13.24 -5.03 7.40
CA LEU A 185 -13.99 -4.73 6.17
C LEU A 185 -13.15 -5.01 4.91
N TYR A 186 -11.82 -4.85 5.02
CA TYR A 186 -10.90 -4.99 3.90
C TYR A 186 -10.04 -6.24 4.05
N ARG A 187 -9.93 -7.02 2.98
CA ARG A 187 -8.99 -8.13 2.87
C ARG A 187 -7.59 -7.58 2.62
N VAL A 188 -6.72 -7.67 3.64
CA VAL A 188 -5.32 -7.22 3.56
C VAL A 188 -4.43 -8.41 3.26
N LEU A 189 -3.72 -8.38 2.13
CA LEU A 189 -2.78 -9.44 1.74
C LEU A 189 -1.42 -9.26 2.41
N GLN A 190 -0.82 -10.39 2.76
CA GLN A 190 0.59 -10.43 3.13
C GLN A 190 1.47 -10.18 1.89
N GLN A 191 2.70 -9.71 2.09
CA GLN A 191 3.58 -9.26 1.02
C GLN A 191 3.78 -10.31 -0.09
N ASP A 192 4.01 -11.57 0.26
CA ASP A 192 4.26 -12.64 -0.72
C ASP A 192 3.01 -12.90 -1.57
N THR A 193 1.85 -13.07 -0.93
CA THR A 193 0.57 -13.28 -1.64
C THR A 193 0.20 -12.06 -2.50
N ALA A 194 0.47 -10.85 -2.01
CA ALA A 194 0.25 -9.63 -2.77
C ALA A 194 1.18 -9.57 -4.00
N ARG A 195 2.44 -9.98 -3.85
CA ARG A 195 3.41 -10.04 -4.96
C ARG A 195 2.93 -11.01 -6.06
N ASP A 196 2.52 -12.21 -5.68
CA ASP A 196 1.99 -13.22 -6.62
C ASP A 196 0.78 -12.67 -7.39
N LEU A 197 -0.13 -11.96 -6.71
CA LEU A 197 -1.27 -11.31 -7.35
C LEU A 197 -0.82 -10.27 -8.38
N ILE A 198 0.08 -9.37 -7.99
CA ILE A 198 0.56 -8.29 -8.87
C ILE A 198 1.33 -8.85 -10.08
N GLU A 199 2.15 -9.89 -9.90
CA GLU A 199 2.83 -10.56 -11.02
C GLU A 199 1.84 -11.17 -12.02
N ASN A 200 0.75 -11.76 -11.54
CA ASN A 200 -0.33 -12.26 -12.39
C ASN A 200 -1.07 -11.11 -13.11
N MET A 201 -1.33 -9.98 -12.44
CA MET A 201 -1.93 -8.79 -13.07
C MET A 201 -1.04 -8.23 -14.18
N ILE A 202 0.28 -8.15 -13.97
CA ILE A 202 1.26 -7.71 -14.98
C ILE A 202 1.24 -8.65 -16.18
N ALA A 203 1.21 -9.96 -15.94
CA ALA A 203 1.17 -10.97 -16.99
C ALA A 203 -0.11 -10.88 -17.83
N ASP A 204 -1.26 -10.67 -17.18
CA ASP A 204 -2.57 -10.50 -17.84
C ASP A 204 -2.59 -9.24 -18.71
N GLU A 205 -2.18 -8.09 -18.17
CA GLU A 205 -2.07 -6.84 -18.95
C GLU A 205 -1.13 -7.00 -20.17
N SER A 206 -0.02 -7.72 -20.01
CA SER A 206 0.92 -7.98 -21.09
C SER A 206 0.32 -8.88 -22.18
N PHE A 207 -0.47 -9.86 -21.79
CA PHE A 207 -1.18 -10.74 -22.71
C PHE A 207 -2.16 -9.95 -23.60
N TRP A 208 -3.03 -9.13 -22.98
CA TRP A 208 -3.98 -8.30 -23.72
C TRP A 208 -3.29 -7.24 -24.60
N ALA A 209 -2.17 -6.69 -24.16
CA ALA A 209 -1.38 -5.73 -24.96
C ALA A 209 -0.77 -6.38 -26.19
N ALA A 210 -0.41 -7.66 -26.13
CA ALA A 210 0.17 -8.41 -27.25
C ALA A 210 -0.88 -8.82 -28.31
N ASP A 211 -2.14 -8.96 -27.91
CA ASP A 211 -3.24 -9.43 -28.78
C ASP A 211 -3.91 -8.28 -29.56
N VAL A 212 -3.51 -7.03 -29.34
CA VAL A 212 -3.96 -5.89 -30.14
C VAL A 212 -3.19 -5.86 -31.47
N PRO A 213 -3.84 -6.11 -32.65
CA PRO A 213 -3.17 -6.04 -33.92
C PRO A 213 -2.51 -4.68 -34.10
N ALA A 214 -1.24 -4.67 -34.52
CA ALA A 214 -0.51 -3.45 -34.85
C ALA A 214 -1.23 -2.67 -35.97
N GLY A 215 -2.16 -1.79 -35.63
CA GLY A 215 -2.98 -1.04 -36.61
C GLY A 215 -4.25 -0.42 -36.02
N LEU A 216 -4.70 -0.88 -34.86
CA LEU A 216 -5.79 -0.22 -34.11
C LEU A 216 -5.17 0.64 -33.02
N GLY A 217 -4.64 1.81 -33.42
CA GLY A 217 -4.24 2.85 -32.48
C GLY A 217 -5.41 3.19 -31.57
N ARG A 218 -5.12 3.41 -30.30
CA ARG A 218 -6.08 3.87 -29.27
C ARG A 218 -6.90 5.04 -29.81
N GLN A 219 -8.05 4.78 -30.41
CA GLN A 219 -9.11 5.75 -30.67
C GLN A 219 -10.14 5.56 -29.56
N GLY A 220 -9.92 6.21 -28.45
CA GLY A 220 -10.80 6.22 -27.29
C GLY A 220 -10.63 7.48 -26.46
N GLU A 221 -10.35 8.61 -27.11
CA GLU A 221 -10.68 9.90 -26.49
C GLU A 221 -12.20 10.06 -26.51
N ALA A 222 -12.84 9.80 -25.38
CA ALA A 222 -14.23 10.12 -25.16
C ALA A 222 -14.42 11.62 -25.36
N GLN A 223 -15.08 11.99 -26.47
CA GLN A 223 -15.59 13.33 -26.69
C GLN A 223 -16.64 13.62 -25.61
N PHE A 224 -16.26 14.44 -24.65
CA PHE A 224 -17.25 15.10 -23.79
C PHE A 224 -18.09 16.04 -24.66
N VAL A 225 -19.29 15.60 -24.97
CA VAL A 225 -20.31 16.45 -25.58
C VAL A 225 -20.72 17.48 -24.53
N SER A 226 -20.34 18.72 -24.79
CA SER A 226 -20.85 19.90 -24.09
C SER A 226 -22.33 20.03 -24.38
N VAL A 227 -23.18 19.79 -23.38
CA VAL A 227 -24.59 20.19 -23.42
C VAL A 227 -24.70 21.63 -22.91
N ARG A 228 -25.23 22.49 -23.73
CA ARG A 228 -25.56 23.90 -23.47
C ARG A 228 -26.72 24.02 -22.47
#